data_7e72d42ed643dd4372137b7b3a1ade97
#
_entry.id   7e72d42ed643dd4372137b7b3a1ade97
#
_cell.length_a   1.000
_cell.length_b   1.000
_cell.length_c   1.000
_cell.angle_alpha   90.00
_cell.angle_beta   90.00
_cell.angle_gamma   90.00
#
_symmetry.space_group_name_H-M   'P 1'
#
loop_
_entity.id
_entity.type
_entity.pdbx_description
1 polymer ?
#
loop_
_entity_poly.entity_id
_entity_poly.type
_entity_poly.pdbx_seq_one_letter_code
_entity_poly.pdbx_strand_id
1 'polypeptide(L)'
;AFWDCWQNRTRLNFQGEFFKLSLMTPFFSPEPHDYHRIPIFIAGVNRRMCRLGGELCEGFHVHPLHTARYLRQVVLPNVQQGLALGKRKREAIELSSSIFVIPTDDPKQAAMYELEVRRQISFYASTPPYRPVFELEGWGDVADRLKAMAIGGRWNDMTSLITDEMLKRLALRGTWAELPEKVLRKYDGLLDRISYYFPIVPGENEENWRATVAGFKK
;
A
#
# COMPACT_ATOMS: atom_id res chain seq x y z
N ALA A 1 23.10 -5.41 -13.49
CA ALA A 1 24.44 -5.75 -12.99
C ALA A 1 24.40 -6.97 -12.05
N PHE A 2 23.69 -6.93 -10.91
CA PHE A 2 23.67 -8.08 -9.97
C PHE A 2 23.14 -9.36 -10.62
N TRP A 3 21.99 -9.31 -11.30
CA TRP A 3 21.42 -10.48 -11.98
C TRP A 3 22.35 -11.05 -13.03
N ASP A 4 22.97 -10.21 -13.85
CA ASP A 4 23.90 -10.67 -14.89
C ASP A 4 25.13 -11.34 -14.25
N CYS A 5 25.71 -10.71 -13.22
CA CYS A 5 26.81 -11.26 -12.48
C CYS A 5 26.46 -12.61 -11.85
N TRP A 6 25.32 -12.70 -11.21
CA TRP A 6 24.85 -13.90 -10.54
C TRP A 6 24.53 -15.04 -11.51
N GLN A 7 23.68 -14.78 -12.51
CA GLN A 7 23.26 -15.80 -13.46
C GLN A 7 24.38 -16.28 -14.39
N ASN A 8 25.24 -15.37 -14.81
CA ASN A 8 26.31 -15.66 -15.78
C ASN A 8 27.68 -15.90 -15.11
N ARG A 9 27.77 -15.90 -13.78
CA ARG A 9 29.02 -16.06 -13.02
C ARG A 9 30.09 -15.05 -13.43
N THR A 10 29.70 -13.85 -13.85
CA THR A 10 30.62 -12.78 -14.22
C THR A 10 31.02 -11.94 -13.01
N ARG A 11 32.11 -11.21 -13.12
CA ARG A 11 32.55 -10.28 -12.07
C ARG A 11 31.59 -9.10 -11.97
N LEU A 12 31.12 -8.77 -10.77
CA LEU A 12 30.36 -7.55 -10.52
C LEU A 12 31.27 -6.32 -10.72
N ASN A 13 30.91 -5.46 -11.66
CA ASN A 13 31.57 -4.18 -11.93
C ASN A 13 30.55 -3.17 -12.43
N PHE A 14 29.82 -2.58 -11.51
CA PHE A 14 28.86 -1.52 -11.81
C PHE A 14 29.42 -0.17 -11.39
N GLN A 15 29.54 0.77 -12.32
CA GLN A 15 30.02 2.13 -12.09
C GLN A 15 28.88 3.10 -12.46
N GLY A 16 28.01 3.43 -11.51
CA GLY A 16 26.96 4.42 -11.67
C GLY A 16 27.34 5.78 -11.10
N GLU A 17 26.49 6.77 -11.35
CA GLU A 17 26.67 8.13 -10.82
C GLU A 17 26.67 8.14 -9.29
N PHE A 18 25.73 7.41 -8.65
CA PHE A 18 25.54 7.39 -7.19
C PHE A 18 26.11 6.16 -6.52
N PHE A 19 26.22 5.03 -7.25
CA PHE A 19 26.64 3.75 -6.69
C PHE A 19 27.77 3.11 -7.50
N LYS A 20 28.73 2.56 -6.79
CA LYS A 20 29.79 1.72 -7.36
C LYS A 20 29.73 0.36 -6.67
N LEU A 21 29.49 -0.70 -7.43
CA LEU A 21 29.29 -2.05 -6.91
C LEU A 21 30.33 -2.97 -7.57
N SER A 22 31.26 -3.49 -6.79
CA SER A 22 32.37 -4.31 -7.30
C SER A 22 32.61 -5.58 -6.52
N LEU A 23 31.82 -5.83 -5.45
CA LEU A 23 32.01 -6.98 -4.58
C LEU A 23 30.79 -7.92 -4.64
N MET A 24 31.00 -9.10 -5.20
CA MET A 24 30.11 -10.24 -5.17
C MET A 24 30.95 -11.50 -5.17
N THR A 25 31.39 -11.91 -3.98
CA THR A 25 32.25 -13.10 -3.84
C THR A 25 31.43 -14.39 -3.94
N PRO A 26 32.06 -15.54 -4.23
CA PRO A 26 31.35 -16.82 -4.26
C PRO A 26 30.57 -17.12 -2.97
N PHE A 27 31.08 -16.66 -1.82
CA PHE A 27 30.42 -16.83 -0.53
C PHE A 27 29.04 -16.12 -0.45
N PHE A 28 28.88 -14.99 -1.13
CA PHE A 28 27.63 -14.21 -1.17
C PHE A 28 26.83 -14.43 -2.46
N SER A 29 27.30 -15.25 -3.35
CA SER A 29 26.64 -15.53 -4.63
C SER A 29 25.86 -16.84 -4.52
N PRO A 30 24.51 -16.79 -4.50
CA PRO A 30 23.73 -18.01 -4.58
C PRO A 30 23.92 -18.73 -5.91
N GLU A 31 23.48 -19.98 -5.99
CA GLU A 31 23.47 -20.68 -7.28
C GLU A 31 22.53 -20.02 -8.27
N PRO A 32 22.84 -20.02 -9.58
CA PRO A 32 21.90 -19.60 -10.60
C PRO A 32 20.59 -20.39 -10.48
N HIS A 33 19.48 -19.77 -10.83
CA HIS A 33 18.16 -20.39 -10.81
C HIS A 33 17.41 -20.13 -12.13
N ASP A 34 16.29 -20.82 -12.35
CA ASP A 34 15.51 -20.73 -13.57
C ASP A 34 14.77 -19.40 -13.74
N TYR A 35 14.67 -18.62 -12.70
CA TYR A 35 14.05 -17.27 -12.75
C TYR A 35 15.06 -16.24 -13.20
N HIS A 36 15.04 -15.90 -14.46
CA HIS A 36 15.99 -14.95 -15.04
C HIS A 36 15.87 -13.53 -14.49
N ARG A 37 14.74 -13.17 -13.92
CA ARG A 37 14.49 -11.85 -13.34
C ARG A 37 13.56 -11.95 -12.12
N ILE A 38 14.02 -11.43 -10.99
CA ILE A 38 13.22 -11.29 -9.77
C ILE A 38 12.44 -9.99 -9.86
N PRO A 39 11.09 -10.00 -9.73
CA PRO A 39 10.29 -8.78 -9.76
C PRO A 39 10.65 -7.83 -8.63
N ILE A 40 10.76 -6.54 -8.94
CA ILE A 40 11.01 -5.48 -7.96
C ILE A 40 9.71 -4.77 -7.65
N PHE A 41 9.34 -4.76 -6.37
CA PHE A 41 8.21 -4.01 -5.84
C PHE A 41 8.73 -2.87 -4.97
N ILE A 42 8.21 -1.67 -5.18
CA ILE A 42 8.50 -0.53 -4.32
C ILE A 42 7.21 0.00 -3.68
N ALA A 43 7.33 0.66 -2.56
CA ALA A 43 6.20 1.27 -1.87
C ALA A 43 6.24 2.80 -1.97
N GLY A 44 5.08 3.43 -1.95
CA GLY A 44 5.02 4.88 -1.93
C GLY A 44 3.61 5.46 -1.80
N VAL A 45 3.57 6.78 -1.65
CA VAL A 45 2.32 7.54 -1.53
C VAL A 45 2.25 8.59 -2.63
N ASN A 46 3.33 9.33 -2.86
CA ASN A 46 3.35 10.56 -3.62
C ASN A 46 3.72 10.36 -5.09
N ARG A 47 3.40 11.37 -5.89
CA ARG A 47 3.53 11.39 -7.35
C ARG A 47 4.87 10.86 -7.88
N ARG A 48 6.00 11.25 -7.25
CA ARG A 48 7.34 10.83 -7.71
C ARG A 48 7.53 9.32 -7.59
N MET A 49 7.12 8.74 -6.45
CA MET A 49 7.23 7.29 -6.23
C MET A 49 6.28 6.51 -7.13
N CYS A 50 5.05 7.00 -7.34
CA CYS A 50 4.12 6.39 -8.29
C CYS A 50 4.69 6.37 -9.71
N ARG A 51 5.29 7.49 -10.16
CA ARG A 51 5.93 7.58 -11.46
C ARG A 51 7.14 6.65 -11.57
N LEU A 52 8.02 6.64 -10.56
CA LEU A 52 9.17 5.73 -10.52
C LEU A 52 8.75 4.26 -10.58
N GLY A 53 7.70 3.87 -9.82
CA GLY A 53 7.14 2.52 -9.87
C GLY A 53 6.69 2.14 -11.28
N GLY A 54 5.92 3.02 -11.94
CA GLY A 54 5.47 2.81 -13.31
C GLY A 54 6.63 2.71 -14.31
N GLU A 55 7.66 3.52 -14.13
CA GLU A 55 8.81 3.56 -15.04
C GLU A 55 9.69 2.31 -14.96
N LEU A 56 9.96 1.81 -13.76
CA LEU A 56 11.04 0.84 -13.54
C LEU A 56 10.62 -0.49 -12.90
N CYS A 57 9.50 -0.55 -12.15
CA CYS A 57 9.22 -1.68 -11.26
C CYS A 57 8.11 -2.59 -11.78
N GLU A 58 8.13 -3.86 -11.39
CA GLU A 58 7.09 -4.83 -11.69
C GLU A 58 5.91 -4.72 -10.72
N GLY A 59 6.08 -4.04 -9.58
CA GLY A 59 4.99 -3.80 -8.66
C GLY A 59 5.14 -2.51 -7.85
N PHE A 60 3.99 -1.97 -7.45
CA PHE A 60 3.91 -0.78 -6.61
C PHE A 60 2.92 -0.99 -5.47
N HIS A 61 3.44 -0.99 -4.24
CA HIS A 61 2.63 -1.03 -3.04
C HIS A 61 2.14 0.38 -2.70
N VAL A 62 0.87 0.64 -2.97
CA VAL A 62 0.20 1.87 -2.55
C VAL A 62 0.01 1.83 -1.03
N HIS A 63 0.40 2.90 -0.36
CA HIS A 63 0.25 2.98 1.09
C HIS A 63 -1.22 2.86 1.53
N PRO A 64 -1.55 2.20 2.65
CA PRO A 64 -2.92 1.98 3.14
C PRO A 64 -3.73 3.27 3.35
N LEU A 65 -3.08 4.38 3.70
CA LEU A 65 -3.73 5.67 3.82
C LEU A 65 -4.01 6.25 2.42
N HIS A 66 -5.11 5.86 1.82
CA HIS A 66 -5.60 6.38 0.55
C HIS A 66 -7.13 6.35 0.48
N THR A 67 -7.69 7.17 -0.38
CA THR A 67 -9.09 7.09 -0.81
C THR A 67 -9.16 6.61 -2.25
N ALA A 68 -10.32 6.11 -2.69
CA ALA A 68 -10.52 5.78 -4.10
C ALA A 68 -10.33 7.01 -5.01
N ARG A 69 -10.63 8.20 -4.51
CA ARG A 69 -10.37 9.47 -5.22
C ARG A 69 -8.87 9.71 -5.40
N TYR A 70 -8.08 9.48 -4.33
CA TYR A 70 -6.62 9.63 -4.42
C TYR A 70 -6.01 8.63 -5.40
N LEU A 71 -6.47 7.38 -5.41
CA LEU A 71 -6.05 6.40 -6.40
C LEU A 71 -6.32 6.88 -7.82
N ARG A 72 -7.55 7.34 -8.11
CA ARG A 72 -7.93 7.79 -9.46
C ARG A 72 -7.23 9.06 -9.92
N GLN A 73 -7.06 10.04 -9.02
CA GLN A 73 -6.58 11.38 -9.41
C GLN A 73 -5.07 11.58 -9.21
N VAL A 74 -4.42 10.75 -8.38
CA VAL A 74 -2.99 10.90 -8.09
C VAL A 74 -2.22 9.64 -8.45
N VAL A 75 -2.56 8.47 -7.90
CA VAL A 75 -1.75 7.28 -8.07
C VAL A 75 -1.74 6.83 -9.54
N LEU A 76 -2.91 6.48 -10.08
CA LEU A 76 -3.01 5.95 -11.44
C LEU A 76 -2.44 6.87 -12.52
N PRO A 77 -2.72 8.20 -12.54
CA PRO A 77 -2.14 9.07 -13.55
C PRO A 77 -0.61 9.16 -13.48
N ASN A 78 -0.03 9.13 -12.28
CA ASN A 78 1.42 9.19 -12.13
C ASN A 78 2.09 7.85 -12.45
N VAL A 79 1.47 6.72 -12.14
CA VAL A 79 1.92 5.40 -12.63
C VAL A 79 1.89 5.36 -14.14
N GLN A 80 0.81 5.84 -14.78
CA GLN A 80 0.69 5.90 -16.23
C GLN A 80 1.77 6.76 -16.88
N GLN A 81 2.10 7.91 -16.28
CA GLN A 81 3.23 8.74 -16.73
C GLN A 81 4.55 7.97 -16.65
N GLY A 82 4.78 7.23 -15.56
CA GLY A 82 5.97 6.41 -15.41
C GLY A 82 6.05 5.30 -16.46
N LEU A 83 4.95 4.58 -16.70
CA LEU A 83 4.86 3.57 -17.75
C LEU A 83 5.21 4.14 -19.13
N ALA A 84 4.71 5.34 -19.45
CA ALA A 84 5.02 6.01 -20.71
C ALA A 84 6.52 6.35 -20.84
N LEU A 85 7.15 6.86 -19.76
CA LEU A 85 8.59 7.12 -19.71
C LEU A 85 9.42 5.85 -19.92
N GLY A 86 9.02 4.75 -19.25
CA GLY A 86 9.66 3.44 -19.38
C GLY A 86 9.30 2.69 -20.67
N LYS A 87 8.43 3.25 -21.53
CA LYS A 87 7.87 2.59 -22.72
C LYS A 87 7.24 1.23 -22.39
N ARG A 88 6.53 1.17 -21.26
CA ARG A 88 5.93 -0.05 -20.68
C ARG A 88 4.41 0.01 -20.82
N LYS A 89 3.78 -1.17 -20.86
CA LYS A 89 2.32 -1.33 -20.82
C LYS A 89 1.80 -1.43 -19.40
N ARG A 90 0.48 -1.24 -19.20
CA ARG A 90 -0.16 -1.33 -17.87
C ARG A 90 0.04 -2.70 -17.21
N GLU A 91 0.03 -3.75 -18.01
CA GLU A 91 0.18 -5.14 -17.57
C GLU A 91 1.60 -5.46 -17.06
N ALA A 92 2.55 -4.56 -17.26
CA ALA A 92 3.92 -4.71 -16.78
C ALA A 92 4.12 -4.32 -15.31
N ILE A 93 3.08 -3.83 -14.64
CA ILE A 93 3.12 -3.45 -13.22
C ILE A 93 1.88 -3.93 -12.48
N GLU A 94 2.08 -4.50 -11.30
CA GLU A 94 1.02 -4.85 -10.35
C GLU A 94 0.86 -3.70 -9.34
N LEU A 95 -0.36 -3.21 -9.16
CA LEU A 95 -0.69 -2.25 -8.11
C LEU A 95 -1.35 -2.98 -6.94
N SER A 96 -0.73 -2.94 -5.78
CA SER A 96 -1.25 -3.59 -4.57
C SER A 96 -1.41 -2.60 -3.43
N SER A 97 -2.33 -2.88 -2.52
CA SER A 97 -2.47 -2.14 -1.27
C SER A 97 -3.07 -2.99 -0.16
N SER A 98 -2.66 -2.71 1.07
CA SER A 98 -3.45 -3.10 2.23
C SER A 98 -4.55 -2.08 2.46
N ILE A 99 -5.75 -2.54 2.78
CA ILE A 99 -6.92 -1.68 3.02
C ILE A 99 -7.45 -1.85 4.43
N PHE A 100 -7.94 -0.76 5.00
CA PHE A 100 -8.62 -0.80 6.29
C PHE A 100 -10.01 -1.41 6.15
N VAL A 101 -10.28 -2.46 6.91
CA VAL A 101 -11.59 -3.10 7.01
C VAL A 101 -12.06 -3.16 8.45
N ILE A 102 -13.37 -3.03 8.67
CA ILE A 102 -14.04 -3.08 9.96
C ILE A 102 -15.16 -4.10 9.84
N PRO A 103 -14.91 -5.39 10.20
CA PRO A 103 -15.96 -6.39 10.25
C PRO A 103 -17.01 -6.03 11.31
N THR A 104 -18.29 -6.24 10.99
CA THR A 104 -19.41 -5.77 11.84
C THR A 104 -20.29 -6.89 12.39
N ASP A 105 -19.88 -8.14 12.24
CA ASP A 105 -20.64 -9.30 12.71
C ASP A 105 -20.76 -9.34 14.25
N ASP A 106 -19.70 -8.90 14.94
CA ASP A 106 -19.70 -8.71 16.39
C ASP A 106 -19.52 -7.22 16.72
N PRO A 107 -20.49 -6.58 17.41
CA PRO A 107 -20.41 -5.17 17.77
C PRO A 107 -19.20 -4.77 18.63
N LYS A 108 -18.72 -5.66 19.51
CA LYS A 108 -17.56 -5.40 20.37
C LYS A 108 -16.27 -5.42 19.53
N GLN A 109 -16.12 -6.43 18.69
CA GLN A 109 -14.99 -6.50 17.76
C GLN A 109 -15.01 -5.33 16.78
N ALA A 110 -16.16 -4.97 16.23
CA ALA A 110 -16.31 -3.84 15.35
C ALA A 110 -15.83 -2.53 15.99
N ALA A 111 -16.18 -2.28 17.24
CA ALA A 111 -15.73 -1.10 17.98
C ALA A 111 -14.20 -1.10 18.19
N MET A 112 -13.59 -2.26 18.46
CA MET A 112 -12.14 -2.41 18.59
C MET A 112 -11.43 -2.13 17.24
N TYR A 113 -11.90 -2.75 16.16
CA TYR A 113 -11.35 -2.51 14.81
C TYR A 113 -11.48 -1.04 14.41
N GLU A 114 -12.63 -0.43 14.66
CA GLU A 114 -12.87 0.98 14.34
C GLU A 114 -11.91 1.90 15.09
N LEU A 115 -11.72 1.68 16.38
CA LEU A 115 -10.76 2.45 17.18
C LEU A 115 -9.33 2.31 16.65
N GLU A 116 -8.93 1.09 16.32
CA GLU A 116 -7.58 0.85 15.79
C GLU A 116 -7.40 1.46 14.40
N VAL A 117 -8.40 1.37 13.53
CA VAL A 117 -8.38 2.06 12.22
C VAL A 117 -8.22 3.57 12.39
N ARG A 118 -8.97 4.19 13.32
CA ARG A 118 -8.84 5.62 13.61
C ARG A 118 -7.45 5.98 14.14
N ARG A 119 -6.84 5.12 14.98
CA ARG A 119 -5.45 5.29 15.46
C ARG A 119 -4.46 5.27 14.29
N GLN A 120 -4.54 4.27 13.43
CA GLN A 120 -3.66 4.15 12.27
C GLN A 120 -3.82 5.33 11.31
N ILE A 121 -5.06 5.71 10.98
CA ILE A 121 -5.34 6.86 10.13
C ILE A 121 -4.75 8.14 10.74
N SER A 122 -5.00 8.41 12.02
CA SER A 122 -4.52 9.62 12.68
C SER A 122 -2.99 9.67 12.76
N PHE A 123 -2.36 8.53 13.04
CA PHE A 123 -0.90 8.40 13.03
C PHE A 123 -0.31 8.73 11.65
N TYR A 124 -0.80 8.09 10.59
CA TYR A 124 -0.29 8.35 9.24
C TYR A 124 -0.57 9.80 8.81
N ALA A 125 -1.78 10.31 9.05
CA ALA A 125 -2.15 11.66 8.66
C ALA A 125 -1.34 12.76 9.37
N SER A 126 -0.78 12.46 10.55
CA SER A 126 0.11 13.38 11.27
C SER A 126 1.49 13.52 10.62
N THR A 127 1.84 12.61 9.72
CA THR A 127 3.16 12.54 9.09
C THR A 127 3.15 13.29 7.74
N PRO A 128 4.03 14.29 7.52
CA PRO A 128 3.97 15.18 6.36
C PRO A 128 3.86 14.52 4.98
N PRO A 129 4.57 13.41 4.67
CA PRO A 129 4.44 12.73 3.38
C PRO A 129 3.03 12.25 3.02
N TYR A 130 2.13 12.05 3.99
CA TYR A 130 0.77 11.59 3.77
C TYR A 130 -0.27 12.72 3.68
N ARG A 131 0.13 13.95 4.03
CA ARG A 131 -0.73 15.13 3.97
C ARG A 131 -1.45 15.32 2.62
N PRO A 132 -0.85 15.05 1.45
CA PRO A 132 -1.54 15.19 0.16
C PRO A 132 -2.80 14.35 0.00
N VAL A 133 -2.92 13.22 0.72
CA VAL A 133 -4.16 12.41 0.72
C VAL A 133 -5.30 13.20 1.38
N PHE A 134 -5.01 13.82 2.52
CA PHE A 134 -5.97 14.62 3.27
C PHE A 134 -6.32 15.93 2.55
N GLU A 135 -5.33 16.59 1.94
CA GLU A 135 -5.54 17.80 1.14
C GLU A 135 -6.52 17.58 -0.01
N LEU A 136 -6.36 16.46 -0.75
CA LEU A 136 -7.23 16.14 -1.87
C LEU A 136 -8.70 15.99 -1.44
N GLU A 137 -8.94 15.51 -0.21
CA GLU A 137 -10.26 15.34 0.36
C GLU A 137 -10.83 16.61 1.03
N GLY A 138 -10.02 17.68 1.11
CA GLY A 138 -10.40 18.91 1.79
C GLY A 138 -10.16 18.88 3.31
N TRP A 139 -9.34 17.94 3.81
CA TRP A 139 -9.05 17.75 5.24
C TRP A 139 -7.64 18.20 5.63
N GLY A 140 -7.05 19.12 4.89
CA GLY A 140 -5.68 19.58 5.12
C GLY A 140 -5.46 20.17 6.52
N ASP A 141 -6.44 20.90 7.04
CA ASP A 141 -6.44 21.45 8.40
C ASP A 141 -6.43 20.36 9.49
N VAL A 142 -7.12 19.25 9.24
CA VAL A 142 -7.11 18.08 10.15
C VAL A 142 -5.72 17.46 10.18
N ALA A 143 -5.05 17.32 9.05
CA ALA A 143 -3.68 16.82 8.99
C ALA A 143 -2.71 17.73 9.76
N ASP A 144 -2.85 19.05 9.63
CA ASP A 144 -2.03 20.01 10.36
C ASP A 144 -2.26 19.95 11.88
N ARG A 145 -3.50 19.81 12.32
CA ARG A 145 -3.85 19.60 13.73
C ARG A 145 -3.30 18.29 14.27
N LEU A 146 -3.43 17.18 13.52
CA LEU A 146 -2.86 15.89 13.89
C LEU A 146 -1.35 15.95 14.04
N LYS A 147 -0.67 16.64 13.11
CA LYS A 147 0.78 16.88 13.21
C LYS A 147 1.14 17.66 14.47
N ALA A 148 0.40 18.72 14.80
CA ALA A 148 0.64 19.51 16.01
C ALA A 148 0.43 18.68 17.29
N MET A 149 -0.61 17.82 17.31
CA MET A 149 -0.87 16.90 18.43
C MET A 149 0.25 15.86 18.58
N ALA A 150 0.74 15.30 17.48
CA ALA A 150 1.85 14.34 17.51
C ALA A 150 3.14 14.97 18.05
N ILE A 151 3.49 16.18 17.63
CA ILE A 151 4.63 16.94 18.17
C ILE A 151 4.44 17.21 19.67
N GLY A 152 3.22 17.50 20.11
CA GLY A 152 2.88 17.72 21.51
C GLY A 152 2.70 16.44 22.35
N GLY A 153 2.97 15.26 21.79
CA GLY A 153 2.83 13.96 22.51
C GLY A 153 1.40 13.53 22.80
N ARG A 154 0.39 14.16 22.17
CA ARG A 154 -1.04 13.93 22.42
C ARG A 154 -1.62 12.80 21.59
N TRP A 155 -0.92 11.68 21.50
CA TRP A 155 -1.25 10.53 20.65
C TRP A 155 -2.63 9.93 20.92
N ASN A 156 -3.02 9.84 22.18
CA ASN A 156 -4.31 9.23 22.57
C ASN A 156 -5.53 10.06 22.14
N ASP A 157 -5.36 11.38 21.99
CA ASP A 157 -6.44 12.30 21.64
C ASP A 157 -6.66 12.39 20.12
N MET A 158 -5.68 11.95 19.32
CA MET A 158 -5.67 12.15 17.87
C MET A 158 -6.84 11.49 17.15
N THR A 159 -7.33 10.37 17.68
CA THR A 159 -8.45 9.62 17.08
C THR A 159 -9.74 10.43 17.02
N SER A 160 -9.91 11.38 17.93
CA SER A 160 -11.09 12.27 17.99
C SER A 160 -11.22 13.20 16.77
N LEU A 161 -10.12 13.43 16.04
CA LEU A 161 -10.13 14.24 14.82
C LEU A 161 -10.56 13.47 13.57
N ILE A 162 -10.58 12.14 13.62
CA ILE A 162 -11.01 11.32 12.49
C ILE A 162 -12.53 11.16 12.56
N THR A 163 -13.24 11.86 11.71
CA THR A 163 -14.71 11.83 11.64
C THR A 163 -15.22 10.54 10.99
N ASP A 164 -16.51 10.24 11.17
CA ASP A 164 -17.15 9.09 10.52
C ASP A 164 -17.16 9.22 8.99
N GLU A 165 -17.24 10.46 8.47
CA GLU A 165 -17.13 10.70 7.03
C GLU A 165 -15.73 10.34 6.50
N MET A 166 -14.67 10.74 7.19
CA MET A 166 -13.31 10.36 6.86
C MET A 166 -13.15 8.85 6.90
N LEU A 167 -13.66 8.21 7.96
CA LEU A 167 -13.60 6.77 8.12
C LEU A 167 -14.28 6.03 6.96
N LYS A 168 -15.47 6.46 6.53
CA LYS A 168 -16.19 5.88 5.38
C LYS A 168 -15.39 5.97 4.07
N ARG A 169 -14.60 7.03 3.88
CA ARG A 169 -13.77 7.19 2.67
C ARG A 169 -12.48 6.38 2.74
N LEU A 170 -11.87 6.24 3.92
CA LEU A 170 -10.57 5.60 4.13
C LEU A 170 -10.68 4.11 4.42
N ALA A 171 -11.77 3.64 5.00
CA ALA A 171 -12.00 2.25 5.38
C ALA A 171 -13.23 1.64 4.69
N LEU A 172 -13.39 0.33 4.83
CA LEU A 172 -14.61 -0.41 4.48
C LEU A 172 -15.21 -0.99 5.76
N ARG A 173 -16.52 -0.85 5.92
CA ARG A 173 -17.29 -1.41 7.03
C ARG A 173 -18.38 -2.33 6.49
N GLY A 174 -18.49 -3.52 7.08
CA GLY A 174 -19.52 -4.51 6.71
C GLY A 174 -19.29 -5.84 7.37
N THR A 175 -20.25 -6.73 7.26
CA THR A 175 -20.08 -8.12 7.68
C THR A 175 -18.99 -8.79 6.82
N TRP A 176 -18.39 -9.86 7.33
CA TRP A 176 -17.41 -10.64 6.58
C TRP A 176 -17.94 -11.09 5.20
N ALA A 177 -19.23 -11.41 5.15
CA ALA A 177 -19.90 -11.81 3.90
C ALA A 177 -20.05 -10.65 2.89
N GLU A 178 -20.23 -9.42 3.36
CA GLU A 178 -20.40 -8.23 2.51
C GLU A 178 -19.06 -7.63 2.03
N LEU A 179 -17.97 -7.86 2.78
CA LEU A 179 -16.68 -7.23 2.50
C LEU A 179 -16.16 -7.51 1.09
N PRO A 180 -16.22 -8.73 0.52
CA PRO A 180 -15.74 -8.98 -0.84
C PRO A 180 -16.42 -8.10 -1.89
N GLU A 181 -17.74 -8.01 -1.87
CA GLU A 181 -18.49 -7.16 -2.81
C GLU A 181 -18.16 -5.68 -2.61
N LYS A 182 -18.08 -5.21 -1.37
CA LYS A 182 -17.72 -3.82 -1.05
C LYS A 182 -16.30 -3.47 -1.52
N VAL A 183 -15.36 -4.40 -1.39
CA VAL A 183 -13.99 -4.26 -1.88
C VAL A 183 -13.98 -4.14 -3.40
N LEU A 184 -14.60 -5.09 -4.10
CA LEU A 184 -14.70 -5.06 -5.56
C LEU A 184 -15.32 -3.77 -6.04
N ARG A 185 -16.47 -3.37 -5.50
CA ARG A 185 -17.15 -2.13 -5.89
C ARG A 185 -16.30 -0.87 -5.70
N LYS A 186 -15.43 -0.83 -4.66
CA LYS A 186 -14.60 0.35 -4.36
C LYS A 186 -13.30 0.37 -5.16
N TYR A 187 -12.68 -0.79 -5.40
CA TYR A 187 -11.31 -0.90 -5.87
C TYR A 187 -11.13 -1.56 -7.24
N ASP A 188 -12.20 -2.10 -7.84
CA ASP A 188 -12.13 -2.66 -9.19
C ASP A 188 -11.62 -1.63 -10.19
N GLY A 189 -10.66 -2.04 -11.02
CA GLY A 189 -9.95 -1.17 -11.96
C GLY A 189 -8.97 -0.18 -11.32
N LEU A 190 -8.80 -0.17 -9.99
CA LEU A 190 -7.86 0.71 -9.29
C LEU A 190 -6.65 -0.02 -8.74
N LEU A 191 -6.85 -1.25 -8.23
CA LEU A 191 -5.81 -2.10 -7.65
C LEU A 191 -5.93 -3.50 -8.25
N ASP A 192 -4.78 -4.15 -8.47
CA ASP A 192 -4.72 -5.51 -8.99
C ASP A 192 -4.72 -6.55 -7.85
N ARG A 193 -4.16 -6.16 -6.69
CA ARG A 193 -4.09 -7.01 -5.49
C ARG A 193 -4.44 -6.23 -4.24
N ILE A 194 -5.17 -6.87 -3.35
CA ILE A 194 -5.58 -6.30 -2.07
C ILE A 194 -5.26 -7.28 -0.95
N SER A 195 -4.75 -6.75 0.16
CA SER A 195 -4.73 -7.41 1.46
C SER A 195 -5.52 -6.59 2.48
N TYR A 196 -6.01 -7.23 3.52
CA TYR A 196 -6.55 -6.49 4.66
C TYR A 196 -5.40 -6.02 5.55
N TYR A 197 -5.54 -4.83 6.12
CA TYR A 197 -4.47 -4.18 6.89
C TYR A 197 -4.12 -4.94 8.17
N PHE A 198 -5.12 -5.46 8.86
CA PHE A 198 -4.88 -6.23 10.07
C PHE A 198 -4.51 -7.67 9.72
N PRO A 199 -3.52 -8.24 10.42
CA PRO A 199 -3.07 -9.61 10.16
C PRO A 199 -4.13 -10.63 10.57
N ILE A 200 -4.08 -11.78 9.93
CA ILE A 200 -4.80 -12.97 10.39
C ILE A 200 -4.11 -13.44 11.66
N VAL A 201 -4.90 -13.60 12.74
CA VAL A 201 -4.44 -14.24 13.97
C VAL A 201 -4.86 -15.71 13.92
N PRO A 202 -3.92 -16.66 13.93
CA PRO A 202 -4.25 -18.08 13.92
C PRO A 202 -5.20 -18.45 15.07
N GLY A 203 -6.26 -19.19 14.75
CA GLY A 203 -7.31 -19.56 15.72
C GLY A 203 -8.41 -18.51 15.88
N GLU A 204 -8.25 -17.30 15.31
CA GLU A 204 -9.27 -16.26 15.39
C GLU A 204 -9.93 -16.02 14.02
N ASN A 205 -11.25 -16.09 13.97
CA ASN A 205 -12.04 -15.76 12.76
C ASN A 205 -11.62 -16.51 11.48
N GLU A 206 -10.98 -17.67 11.57
CA GLU A 206 -10.47 -18.41 10.39
C GLU A 206 -11.55 -18.74 9.37
N GLU A 207 -12.73 -19.15 9.82
CA GLU A 207 -13.86 -19.45 8.93
C GLU A 207 -14.31 -18.21 8.16
N ASN A 208 -14.38 -17.06 8.84
CA ASN A 208 -14.72 -15.78 8.23
C ASN A 208 -13.68 -15.35 7.19
N TRP A 209 -12.39 -15.53 7.49
CA TRP A 209 -11.30 -15.29 6.55
C TRP A 209 -11.40 -16.17 5.31
N ARG A 210 -11.64 -17.49 5.48
CA ARG A 210 -11.81 -18.43 4.37
C ARG A 210 -13.02 -18.08 3.51
N ALA A 211 -14.17 -17.76 4.13
CA ALA A 211 -15.37 -17.33 3.44
C ALA A 211 -15.16 -16.04 2.65
N THR A 212 -14.49 -15.06 3.25
CA THR A 212 -14.16 -13.79 2.60
C THR A 212 -13.26 -14.00 1.37
N VAL A 213 -12.19 -14.79 1.50
CA VAL A 213 -11.30 -15.10 0.35
C VAL A 213 -12.07 -15.84 -0.75
N ALA A 214 -12.96 -16.78 -0.41
CA ALA A 214 -13.80 -17.47 -1.37
C ALA A 214 -14.76 -16.52 -2.12
N GLY A 215 -15.22 -15.45 -1.47
CA GLY A 215 -16.09 -14.42 -2.04
C GLY A 215 -15.48 -13.64 -3.21
N PHE A 216 -14.14 -13.62 -3.33
CA PHE A 216 -13.43 -12.98 -4.45
C PHE A 216 -13.25 -13.90 -5.68
N LYS A 217 -13.60 -15.18 -5.57
CA LYS A 217 -13.39 -16.18 -6.63
C LYS A 217 -14.60 -16.36 -7.57
N LYS A 218 -15.50 -15.40 -7.59
CA LYS A 218 -16.69 -15.44 -8.45
C LYS A 218 -16.41 -14.90 -9.85
#